data_762e4c0c4bc7851920d6af57f20a3556
#
_entry.id   762e4c0c4bc7851920d6af57f20a3556
#
_cell.length_a   1.000
_cell.length_b   1.000
_cell.length_c   1.000
_cell.angle_alpha   90.00
_cell.angle_beta   90.00
_cell.angle_gamma   90.00
#
_symmetry.space_group_name_H-M   'P 1'
#
loop_
_entity.id
_entity.type
_entity.pdbx_description
1 polymer ?
#
loop_
_entity_poly.entity_id
_entity_poly.type
_entity_poly.pdbx_seq_one_letter_code
_entity_poly.pdbx_strand_id
1 'polypeptide(L)'
;EEIAGYGAMVHTQEDRMLTDYAIVGEATENDIAIGSRGRCCGVITITGKSCHASIPHVGHNPFDFLAQLLPELQKVPMGSDGLFGSSTMSCTRITSSEEGTNIIPNEIVLYVDYRQSGDDTPEEVQRKLEAAIANCHVDGVTAKAELLYFPLTTYTGVEGRGYQGENPFVASADADYIQKVKAAIEAAVGREIQTKPWAFATDTGHYAAKGVKCLGYSPAEIKLCHTTRDSIDIAMMEEGTVGYLAAVQTLANEPK
;
A
#
# COMPACT_ATOMS: atom_id res chain seq x y z
N GLU A 1 -6.44 -3.72 -10.97
CA GLU A 1 -5.68 -4.07 -9.79
C GLU A 1 -4.46 -3.15 -9.67
N GLU A 2 -3.52 -3.11 -10.61
CA GLU A 2 -2.24 -2.36 -10.60
C GLU A 2 -2.35 -0.85 -10.23
N ILE A 3 -3.55 -0.31 -10.31
CA ILE A 3 -3.84 1.09 -9.97
C ILE A 3 -4.78 1.14 -8.78
N ALA A 4 -4.23 1.04 -7.56
CA ALA A 4 -4.94 1.22 -6.28
C ALA A 4 -5.95 0.14 -5.90
N GLY A 5 -5.95 -1.05 -6.53
CA GLY A 5 -6.89 -2.13 -6.20
C GLY A 5 -8.37 -1.69 -6.23
N TYR A 6 -8.73 -0.78 -7.15
CA TYR A 6 -10.05 -0.12 -7.12
C TYR A 6 -11.22 -1.11 -7.14
N GLY A 7 -11.08 -2.22 -7.87
CA GLY A 7 -12.08 -3.29 -7.89
C GLY A 7 -12.31 -3.92 -6.51
N ALA A 8 -11.23 -4.28 -5.83
CA ALA A 8 -11.26 -4.83 -4.48
C ALA A 8 -11.79 -3.79 -3.47
N MET A 9 -11.35 -2.54 -3.59
CA MET A 9 -11.82 -1.43 -2.76
C MET A 9 -13.34 -1.24 -2.86
N VAL A 10 -13.90 -1.17 -4.08
CA VAL A 10 -15.34 -1.03 -4.31
C VAL A 10 -16.09 -2.25 -3.80
N HIS A 11 -15.60 -3.46 -4.10
CA HIS A 11 -16.23 -4.71 -3.64
C HIS A 11 -16.30 -4.79 -2.12
N THR A 12 -15.27 -4.33 -1.42
CA THR A 12 -15.23 -4.36 0.05
C THR A 12 -15.95 -3.18 0.72
N GLN A 13 -16.23 -2.08 0.01
CA GLN A 13 -16.99 -0.94 0.53
C GLN A 13 -18.50 -1.15 0.48
N GLU A 14 -18.99 -1.85 -0.53
CA GLU A 14 -20.39 -2.21 -0.62
C GLU A 14 -20.63 -3.42 0.30
N ASP A 15 -21.66 -3.41 1.13
CA ASP A 15 -22.05 -4.54 2.01
C ASP A 15 -22.47 -5.81 1.23
N ARG A 16 -21.87 -5.99 0.06
CA ARG A 16 -22.08 -7.13 -0.85
C ARG A 16 -21.12 -8.27 -0.60
N MET A 17 -20.08 -8.04 0.21
CA MET A 17 -19.10 -9.06 0.48
C MET A 17 -19.60 -10.02 1.54
N LEU A 18 -19.94 -11.24 1.09
CA LEU A 18 -20.45 -12.33 1.93
C LEU A 18 -19.41 -13.47 1.95
N THR A 19 -18.15 -13.17 2.29
CA THR A 19 -17.10 -14.21 2.35
C THR A 19 -16.36 -14.18 3.67
N ASP A 20 -16.06 -15.36 4.20
CA ASP A 20 -15.25 -15.54 5.41
C ASP A 20 -13.76 -15.65 5.06
N TYR A 21 -13.44 -16.07 3.83
CA TYR A 21 -12.08 -16.33 3.35
C TYR A 21 -11.85 -15.72 1.96
N ALA A 22 -10.60 -15.33 1.69
CA ALA A 22 -10.16 -14.91 0.37
C ALA A 22 -8.78 -15.52 0.04
N ILE A 23 -8.65 -16.04 -1.19
CA ILE A 23 -7.37 -16.45 -1.76
C ILE A 23 -7.02 -15.43 -2.86
N VAL A 24 -5.89 -14.75 -2.71
CA VAL A 24 -5.42 -13.76 -3.69
C VAL A 24 -4.34 -14.39 -4.57
N GLY A 25 -4.54 -14.31 -5.90
CA GLY A 25 -3.76 -15.03 -6.91
C GLY A 25 -2.49 -14.33 -7.37
N GLU A 26 -1.83 -13.56 -6.49
CA GLU A 26 -0.53 -12.98 -6.77
C GLU A 26 0.58 -14.03 -6.69
N ALA A 27 1.70 -13.79 -7.39
CA ALA A 27 2.82 -14.73 -7.49
C ALA A 27 3.33 -15.20 -6.13
N THR A 28 3.36 -16.51 -5.89
CA THR A 28 3.89 -17.16 -4.68
C THR A 28 4.78 -18.36 -4.95
N GLU A 29 4.98 -18.74 -6.21
CA GLU A 29 5.74 -19.94 -6.57
C GLU A 29 5.12 -21.22 -5.98
N ASN A 30 3.78 -21.27 -5.91
CA ASN A 30 2.98 -22.35 -5.28
C ASN A 30 3.25 -22.55 -3.77
N ASP A 31 3.75 -21.51 -3.09
CA ASP A 31 3.79 -21.44 -1.63
C ASP A 31 2.62 -20.59 -1.11
N ILE A 32 2.41 -20.55 0.20
CA ILE A 32 1.35 -19.74 0.80
C ILE A 32 1.91 -18.38 1.22
N ALA A 33 1.33 -17.30 0.71
CA ALA A 33 1.62 -15.97 1.22
C ALA A 33 0.70 -15.65 2.41
N ILE A 34 1.32 -15.22 3.52
CA ILE A 34 0.66 -14.90 4.80
C ILE A 34 0.74 -13.41 5.14
N GLY A 35 1.20 -12.59 4.23
CA GLY A 35 1.27 -11.15 4.45
C GLY A 35 1.67 -10.38 3.20
N SER A 36 1.28 -9.12 3.15
CA SER A 36 1.71 -8.13 2.17
C SER A 36 1.94 -6.78 2.84
N ARG A 37 2.98 -6.05 2.40
CA ARG A 37 3.18 -4.69 2.90
C ARG A 37 2.10 -3.78 2.36
N GLY A 38 1.61 -2.88 3.22
CA GLY A 38 0.81 -1.76 2.75
C GLY A 38 1.68 -0.70 2.07
N ARG A 39 1.03 0.13 1.29
CA ARG A 39 1.60 1.32 0.68
C ARG A 39 0.65 2.49 0.85
N CYS A 40 1.21 3.66 1.15
CA CYS A 40 0.46 4.89 1.28
C CYS A 40 1.28 6.02 0.65
N CYS A 41 0.66 6.83 -0.18
CA CYS A 41 1.28 8.05 -0.67
C CYS A 41 0.66 9.25 0.05
N GLY A 42 1.46 9.93 0.85
CA GLY A 42 1.11 11.20 1.45
C GLY A 42 1.49 12.36 0.54
N VAL A 43 0.68 13.40 0.57
CA VAL A 43 0.94 14.66 -0.13
C VAL A 43 0.91 15.79 0.89
N ILE A 44 2.00 16.55 0.98
CA ILE A 44 2.08 17.72 1.84
C ILE A 44 2.11 18.96 0.96
N THR A 45 1.03 19.73 0.99
CA THR A 45 0.91 21.02 0.30
C THR A 45 1.35 22.12 1.25
N ILE A 46 2.35 22.91 0.87
CA ILE A 46 2.87 24.05 1.64
C ILE A 46 2.59 25.31 0.84
N THR A 47 1.77 26.19 1.40
CA THR A 47 1.29 27.40 0.74
C THR A 47 1.86 28.64 1.43
N GLY A 48 2.49 29.51 0.65
CA GLY A 48 3.06 30.78 1.06
C GLY A 48 2.47 31.93 0.24
N LYS A 49 3.34 32.87 -0.13
CA LYS A 49 2.97 34.02 -0.95
C LYS A 49 4.05 34.31 -1.98
N SER A 50 3.72 34.24 -3.26
CA SER A 50 4.63 34.53 -4.36
C SER A 50 5.14 35.96 -4.37
N CYS A 51 6.40 36.13 -4.76
CA CYS A 51 6.99 37.44 -5.06
C CYS A 51 8.25 37.27 -5.92
N HIS A 52 8.75 38.37 -6.46
CA HIS A 52 10.04 38.39 -7.16
C HIS A 52 11.17 38.11 -6.18
N ALA A 53 12.11 37.24 -6.52
CA ALA A 53 13.18 36.80 -5.62
C ALA A 53 14.12 37.93 -5.16
N SER A 54 14.16 39.09 -5.85
CA SER A 54 14.93 40.26 -5.43
C SER A 54 14.31 41.07 -4.29
N ILE A 55 13.03 40.82 -3.97
CA ILE A 55 12.29 41.51 -2.89
C ILE A 55 11.59 40.51 -1.98
N PRO A 56 12.32 39.54 -1.37
CA PRO A 56 11.73 38.40 -0.67
C PRO A 56 10.88 38.80 0.54
N HIS A 57 11.10 40.00 1.10
CA HIS A 57 10.38 40.52 2.28
C HIS A 57 8.91 40.86 2.02
N VAL A 58 8.43 40.87 0.77
CA VAL A 58 7.00 41.10 0.44
C VAL A 58 6.24 39.80 0.20
N GLY A 59 6.95 38.67 0.15
CA GLY A 59 6.41 37.32 0.00
C GLY A 59 6.53 36.49 1.28
N HIS A 60 6.09 35.22 1.18
CA HIS A 60 6.30 34.20 2.21
C HIS A 60 6.76 32.93 1.53
N ASN A 61 8.00 32.53 1.76
CA ASN A 61 8.62 31.47 1.01
C ASN A 61 8.26 30.09 1.58
N PRO A 62 7.53 29.21 0.85
CA PRO A 62 7.19 27.89 1.34
C PRO A 62 8.41 26.96 1.53
N PHE A 63 9.56 27.25 0.89
CA PHE A 63 10.79 26.49 1.11
C PHE A 63 11.36 26.69 2.52
N ASP A 64 11.10 27.84 3.18
CA ASP A 64 11.53 28.04 4.57
C ASP A 64 10.78 27.11 5.52
N PHE A 65 9.50 26.83 5.26
CA PHE A 65 8.73 25.82 5.99
C PHE A 65 9.22 24.40 5.69
N LEU A 66 9.48 24.08 4.41
CA LEU A 66 10.03 22.78 4.02
C LEU A 66 11.35 22.48 4.73
N ALA A 67 12.22 23.48 4.88
CA ALA A 67 13.49 23.33 5.59
C ALA A 67 13.31 22.91 7.07
N GLN A 68 12.24 23.36 7.73
CA GLN A 68 11.88 22.90 9.08
C GLN A 68 11.20 21.52 9.04
N LEU A 69 10.36 21.25 8.05
CA LEU A 69 9.56 20.04 7.96
C LEU A 69 10.41 18.79 7.71
N LEU A 70 11.41 18.83 6.83
CA LEU A 70 12.21 17.65 6.50
C LEU A 70 12.86 16.98 7.72
N PRO A 71 13.48 17.70 8.69
CA PRO A 71 13.97 17.11 9.93
C PRO A 71 12.84 16.53 10.82
N GLU A 72 11.64 17.12 10.84
CA GLU A 72 10.51 16.61 11.62
C GLU A 72 9.96 15.31 11.01
N LEU A 73 9.91 15.18 9.69
CA LEU A 73 9.54 13.94 9.02
C LEU A 73 10.48 12.79 9.39
N GLN A 74 11.78 13.05 9.58
CA GLN A 74 12.74 12.03 10.01
C GLN A 74 12.53 11.52 11.45
N LYS A 75 11.79 12.27 12.28
CA LYS A 75 11.45 11.89 13.66
C LYS A 75 10.13 11.15 13.78
N VAL A 76 9.37 11.03 12.69
CA VAL A 76 8.08 10.35 12.69
C VAL A 76 8.24 8.91 13.18
N PRO A 77 7.48 8.48 14.20
CA PRO A 77 7.59 7.11 14.70
C PRO A 77 7.06 6.11 13.66
N MET A 78 7.89 5.12 13.32
CA MET A 78 7.54 4.07 12.39
C MET A 78 6.84 2.92 13.12
N GLY A 79 5.72 2.44 12.55
CA GLY A 79 5.11 1.18 12.97
C GLY A 79 6.05 0.00 12.71
N SER A 80 5.82 -1.10 13.38
CA SER A 80 6.64 -2.32 13.20
C SER A 80 5.81 -3.56 13.49
N ASP A 81 6.07 -4.62 12.76
CA ASP A 81 5.52 -5.96 13.01
C ASP A 81 6.61 -7.03 12.95
N GLY A 82 6.26 -8.25 13.38
CA GLY A 82 7.20 -9.38 13.42
C GLY A 82 7.50 -9.98 12.05
N LEU A 83 6.72 -9.66 11.02
CA LEU A 83 6.84 -10.25 9.68
C LEU A 83 7.68 -9.38 8.74
N PHE A 84 7.44 -8.06 8.74
CA PHE A 84 8.08 -7.11 7.83
C PHE A 84 9.11 -6.19 8.51
N GLY A 85 9.15 -6.20 9.84
CA GLY A 85 9.95 -5.23 10.60
C GLY A 85 9.29 -3.84 10.60
N SER A 86 10.10 -2.79 10.55
CA SER A 86 9.59 -1.43 10.63
C SER A 86 9.01 -0.93 9.31
N SER A 87 8.00 -0.07 9.41
CA SER A 87 7.56 0.80 8.31
C SER A 87 8.71 1.66 7.81
N THR A 88 8.61 2.11 6.57
CA THR A 88 9.60 3.04 5.99
C THR A 88 8.90 4.22 5.34
N MET A 89 9.55 5.39 5.40
CA MET A 89 9.05 6.63 4.80
C MET A 89 10.15 7.30 3.98
N SER A 90 9.80 7.76 2.78
CA SER A 90 10.71 8.47 1.90
C SER A 90 10.03 9.64 1.20
N CYS A 91 10.65 10.82 1.22
CA CYS A 91 10.25 11.92 0.34
C CYS A 91 10.73 11.59 -1.07
N THR A 92 9.80 11.48 -2.02
CA THR A 92 10.11 10.95 -3.36
C THR A 92 10.01 11.98 -4.47
N ARG A 93 9.27 13.07 -4.25
CA ARG A 93 9.05 14.09 -5.27
C ARG A 93 8.69 15.42 -4.62
N ILE A 94 9.11 16.51 -5.24
CA ILE A 94 8.64 17.85 -4.94
C ILE A 94 8.23 18.55 -6.25
N THR A 95 7.16 19.31 -6.22
CA THR A 95 6.73 20.19 -7.31
C THR A 95 6.52 21.60 -6.79
N SER A 96 6.66 22.59 -7.66
CA SER A 96 6.47 24.00 -7.36
C SER A 96 5.40 24.57 -8.28
N SER A 97 4.64 25.53 -7.81
CA SER A 97 3.70 26.31 -8.65
C SER A 97 4.39 27.18 -9.70
N GLU A 98 5.71 27.39 -9.56
CA GLU A 98 6.49 28.21 -10.46
C GLU A 98 7.65 27.42 -11.08
N GLU A 99 7.87 27.60 -12.37
CA GLU A 99 9.01 27.03 -13.09
C GLU A 99 10.19 28.02 -13.16
N GLY A 100 9.93 29.32 -13.00
CA GLY A 100 10.92 30.38 -13.07
C GLY A 100 11.85 30.41 -11.87
N THR A 101 13.17 30.59 -12.10
CA THR A 101 14.18 30.60 -11.06
C THR A 101 14.30 31.94 -10.30
N ASN A 102 13.55 32.95 -10.71
CA ASN A 102 13.55 34.30 -10.14
C ASN A 102 12.27 34.66 -9.39
N ILE A 103 11.42 33.68 -9.07
CA ILE A 103 10.15 33.84 -8.37
C ILE A 103 10.13 32.95 -7.14
N ILE A 104 9.80 33.51 -5.99
CA ILE A 104 9.41 32.73 -4.80
C ILE A 104 8.00 32.15 -5.10
N PRO A 105 7.80 30.83 -5.05
CA PRO A 105 6.53 30.23 -5.43
C PRO A 105 5.45 30.51 -4.40
N ASN A 106 4.18 30.48 -4.86
CA ASN A 106 3.04 30.51 -3.96
C ASN A 106 2.81 29.19 -3.25
N GLU A 107 3.21 28.08 -3.88
CA GLU A 107 2.95 26.75 -3.35
C GLU A 107 4.06 25.77 -3.76
N ILE A 108 4.37 24.86 -2.88
CA ILE A 108 5.14 23.64 -3.16
C ILE A 108 4.39 22.42 -2.65
N VAL A 109 4.53 21.30 -3.35
CA VAL A 109 3.89 20.03 -2.99
C VAL A 109 4.97 18.96 -2.84
N LEU A 110 5.06 18.39 -1.65
CA LEU A 110 5.98 17.29 -1.31
C LEU A 110 5.21 15.96 -1.33
N TYR A 111 5.75 14.96 -2.01
CA TYR A 111 5.21 13.59 -2.06
C TYR A 111 6.03 12.68 -1.16
N VAL A 112 5.32 11.87 -0.38
CA VAL A 112 5.90 10.97 0.62
C VAL A 112 5.40 9.55 0.35
N ASP A 113 6.28 8.64 -0.05
CA ASP A 113 5.99 7.19 -0.14
C ASP A 113 6.19 6.58 1.25
N TYR A 114 5.15 5.98 1.79
CA TYR A 114 5.15 5.30 3.09
C TYR A 114 4.83 3.82 2.88
N ARG A 115 5.73 2.94 3.31
CA ARG A 115 5.56 1.50 3.29
C ARG A 115 5.14 1.03 4.67
N GLN A 116 3.89 0.61 4.76
CA GLN A 116 3.24 0.28 6.02
C GLN A 116 3.64 -1.11 6.51
N SER A 117 3.81 -1.23 7.81
CA SER A 117 3.96 -2.47 8.56
C SER A 117 3.13 -2.38 9.82
N GLY A 118 2.62 -3.50 10.30
CA GLY A 118 1.84 -3.56 11.52
C GLY A 118 0.57 -2.71 11.46
N ASP A 119 0.37 -1.90 12.48
CA ASP A 119 -0.86 -1.13 12.69
C ASP A 119 -0.87 0.25 12.01
N ASP A 120 0.08 0.53 11.13
CA ASP A 120 0.13 1.80 10.40
C ASP A 120 -0.97 1.84 9.32
N THR A 121 -2.21 2.20 9.68
CA THR A 121 -3.27 2.45 8.69
C THR A 121 -2.99 3.73 7.89
N PRO A 122 -3.61 3.92 6.71
CA PRO A 122 -3.49 5.17 5.95
C PRO A 122 -3.85 6.41 6.78
N GLU A 123 -4.88 6.33 7.61
CA GLU A 123 -5.31 7.41 8.50
C GLU A 123 -4.27 7.70 9.58
N GLU A 124 -3.60 6.66 10.09
CA GLU A 124 -2.49 6.84 11.04
C GLU A 124 -1.31 7.53 10.37
N VAL A 125 -0.98 7.15 9.12
CA VAL A 125 0.08 7.81 8.34
C VAL A 125 -0.25 9.30 8.15
N GLN A 126 -1.49 9.63 7.77
CA GLN A 126 -1.91 11.03 7.63
C GLN A 126 -1.73 11.80 8.94
N ARG A 127 -2.18 11.25 10.08
CA ARG A 127 -2.01 11.88 11.40
C ARG A 127 -0.55 12.10 11.78
N LYS A 128 0.34 11.16 11.42
CA LYS A 128 1.79 11.29 11.62
C LYS A 128 2.38 12.45 10.82
N LEU A 129 1.97 12.60 9.56
CA LEU A 129 2.40 13.73 8.72
C LEU A 129 1.87 15.06 9.24
N GLU A 130 0.61 15.13 9.69
CA GLU A 130 0.00 16.30 10.31
C GLU A 130 0.72 16.69 11.61
N ALA A 131 1.11 15.70 12.42
CA ALA A 131 1.89 15.95 13.63
C ALA A 131 3.30 16.53 13.33
N ALA A 132 3.95 16.06 12.27
CA ALA A 132 5.22 16.65 11.83
C ALA A 132 5.05 18.10 11.36
N ILE A 133 3.98 18.40 10.62
CA ILE A 133 3.61 19.76 10.19
C ILE A 133 3.39 20.68 11.40
N ALA A 134 2.70 20.21 12.44
CA ALA A 134 2.37 20.98 13.62
C ALA A 134 3.62 21.45 14.43
N ASN A 135 4.75 20.80 14.24
CA ASN A 135 6.03 21.19 14.86
C ASN A 135 6.78 22.30 14.08
N CYS A 136 6.25 22.73 12.94
CA CYS A 136 6.87 23.74 12.07
C CYS A 136 6.07 25.04 12.10
N HIS A 137 6.78 26.15 12.05
CA HIS A 137 6.13 27.47 11.97
C HIS A 137 6.97 28.44 11.15
N VAL A 138 6.32 29.05 10.16
CA VAL A 138 6.85 30.18 9.39
C VAL A 138 5.71 31.18 9.19
N ASP A 139 5.94 32.44 9.50
CA ASP A 139 4.92 33.49 9.36
C ASP A 139 4.41 33.59 7.94
N GLY A 140 3.07 33.58 7.78
CA GLY A 140 2.41 33.67 6.49
C GLY A 140 2.51 32.43 5.60
N VAL A 141 3.04 31.30 6.12
CA VAL A 141 3.06 30.00 5.44
C VAL A 141 2.15 29.02 6.18
N THR A 142 1.39 28.25 5.42
CA THR A 142 0.54 27.16 5.94
C THR A 142 0.89 25.85 5.25
N ALA A 143 0.63 24.73 5.95
CA ALA A 143 0.81 23.41 5.35
C ALA A 143 -0.33 22.47 5.74
N LYS A 144 -0.65 21.51 4.87
CA LYS A 144 -1.59 20.43 5.12
C LYS A 144 -1.06 19.12 4.58
N ALA A 145 -1.39 18.01 5.23
CA ALA A 145 -1.14 16.67 4.73
C ALA A 145 -2.46 16.01 4.30
N GLU A 146 -2.42 15.32 3.19
CA GLU A 146 -3.54 14.53 2.66
C GLU A 146 -3.00 13.22 2.07
N LEU A 147 -3.83 12.20 1.99
CA LEU A 147 -3.51 11.01 1.21
C LEU A 147 -3.71 11.32 -0.28
N LEU A 148 -2.88 10.74 -1.13
CA LEU A 148 -2.97 10.96 -2.57
C LEU A 148 -4.12 10.14 -3.15
N TYR A 149 -5.10 10.85 -3.69
CA TYR A 149 -6.18 10.31 -4.51
C TYR A 149 -6.06 10.84 -5.92
N PHE A 150 -6.49 10.04 -6.90
CA PHE A 150 -6.56 10.45 -8.31
C PHE A 150 -7.94 10.12 -8.89
N PRO A 151 -8.42 10.90 -9.88
CA PRO A 151 -9.65 10.57 -10.57
C PRO A 151 -9.47 9.27 -11.37
N LEU A 152 -10.48 8.44 -11.33
CA LEU A 152 -10.50 7.14 -12.00
C LEU A 152 -11.81 7.01 -12.79
N THR A 153 -11.73 6.53 -14.02
CA THR A 153 -12.90 6.13 -14.80
C THR A 153 -12.73 4.67 -15.19
N THR A 154 -13.69 3.82 -14.80
CA THR A 154 -13.69 2.40 -15.18
C THR A 154 -13.96 2.24 -16.67
N TYR A 155 -13.66 1.05 -17.24
CA TYR A 155 -13.97 0.74 -18.64
C TYR A 155 -15.48 0.77 -18.95
N THR A 156 -16.33 0.68 -17.93
CA THR A 156 -17.79 0.81 -18.04
C THR A 156 -18.28 2.26 -17.91
N GLY A 157 -17.38 3.23 -17.76
CA GLY A 157 -17.71 4.65 -17.63
C GLY A 157 -18.10 5.10 -16.21
N VAL A 158 -17.92 4.26 -15.20
CA VAL A 158 -18.15 4.67 -13.81
C VAL A 158 -16.99 5.55 -13.34
N GLU A 159 -17.31 6.76 -12.91
CA GLU A 159 -16.33 7.70 -12.34
C GLU A 159 -16.16 7.46 -10.84
N GLY A 160 -14.92 7.59 -10.35
CA GLY A 160 -14.57 7.43 -8.96
C GLY A 160 -13.25 8.07 -8.60
N ARG A 161 -12.75 7.80 -7.40
CA ARG A 161 -11.44 8.23 -6.93
C ARG A 161 -10.63 7.00 -6.51
N GLY A 162 -9.51 6.78 -7.17
CA GLY A 162 -8.51 5.80 -6.74
C GLY A 162 -7.68 6.36 -5.60
N TYR A 163 -7.44 5.57 -4.56
CA TYR A 163 -6.44 5.85 -3.53
C TYR A 163 -5.09 5.33 -4.01
N GLN A 164 -4.04 6.13 -3.92
CA GLN A 164 -2.70 5.65 -4.28
C GLN A 164 -2.05 4.97 -3.07
N GLY A 165 -2.51 3.76 -2.79
CA GLY A 165 -2.04 2.94 -1.71
C GLY A 165 -2.88 1.69 -1.53
N GLU A 166 -2.38 0.77 -0.72
CA GLU A 166 -3.03 -0.47 -0.32
C GLU A 166 -2.79 -0.71 1.17
N ASN A 167 -3.77 -1.31 1.83
CA ASN A 167 -3.65 -1.67 3.23
C ASN A 167 -2.64 -2.83 3.40
N PRO A 168 -1.92 -2.89 4.52
CA PRO A 168 -1.12 -4.06 4.85
C PRO A 168 -2.02 -5.25 5.17
N PHE A 169 -1.50 -6.44 4.96
CA PHE A 169 -2.10 -7.69 5.37
C PHE A 169 -1.08 -8.52 6.15
N VAL A 170 -1.49 -9.08 7.28
CA VAL A 170 -0.68 -10.02 8.08
C VAL A 170 -1.59 -11.10 8.64
N ALA A 171 -1.26 -12.35 8.37
CA ALA A 171 -1.82 -13.53 9.02
C ALA A 171 -0.73 -14.27 9.80
N SER A 172 -1.11 -14.98 10.86
CA SER A 172 -0.19 -15.88 11.54
C SER A 172 0.01 -17.16 10.73
N ALA A 173 1.26 -17.59 10.57
CA ALA A 173 1.55 -18.89 9.98
C ALA A 173 0.89 -20.04 10.78
N ASP A 174 0.71 -19.86 12.10
CA ASP A 174 0.07 -20.83 12.99
C ASP A 174 -1.45 -20.74 13.05
N ALA A 175 -2.07 -19.82 12.26
CA ALA A 175 -3.51 -19.74 12.20
C ALA A 175 -4.11 -21.05 11.67
N ASP A 176 -5.18 -21.52 12.32
CA ASP A 176 -5.80 -22.82 12.03
C ASP A 176 -6.14 -23.00 10.55
N TYR A 177 -6.76 -21.97 9.92
CA TYR A 177 -7.07 -22.04 8.50
C TYR A 177 -5.83 -22.11 7.59
N ILE A 178 -4.73 -21.44 7.96
CA ILE A 178 -3.45 -21.49 7.21
C ILE A 178 -2.86 -22.91 7.32
N GLN A 179 -2.82 -23.47 8.52
CA GLN A 179 -2.29 -24.83 8.74
C GLN A 179 -3.10 -25.89 8.00
N LYS A 180 -4.43 -25.79 8.02
CA LYS A 180 -5.32 -26.71 7.29
C LYS A 180 -5.13 -26.63 5.77
N VAL A 181 -5.09 -25.41 5.22
CA VAL A 181 -4.84 -25.18 3.79
C VAL A 181 -3.46 -25.69 3.40
N LYS A 182 -2.42 -25.39 4.20
CA LYS A 182 -1.06 -25.89 3.99
C LYS A 182 -1.03 -27.41 3.90
N ALA A 183 -1.57 -28.11 4.90
CA ALA A 183 -1.61 -29.56 4.93
C ALA A 183 -2.38 -30.17 3.74
N ALA A 184 -3.48 -29.54 3.34
CA ALA A 184 -4.27 -30.01 2.19
C ALA A 184 -3.50 -29.84 0.86
N ILE A 185 -2.82 -28.72 0.67
CA ILE A 185 -1.99 -28.49 -0.53
C ILE A 185 -0.83 -29.50 -0.54
N GLU A 186 -0.08 -29.65 0.57
CA GLU A 186 1.02 -30.60 0.69
C GLU A 186 0.60 -32.04 0.35
N ALA A 187 -0.56 -32.46 0.83
CA ALA A 187 -1.11 -33.78 0.52
C ALA A 187 -1.48 -33.93 -0.96
N ALA A 188 -1.95 -32.86 -1.60
CA ALA A 188 -2.40 -32.87 -2.99
C ALA A 188 -1.23 -32.79 -3.99
N VAL A 189 -0.17 -32.02 -3.69
CA VAL A 189 0.95 -31.80 -4.61
C VAL A 189 2.18 -32.67 -4.29
N GLY A 190 2.22 -33.29 -3.12
CA GLY A 190 3.28 -34.24 -2.72
C GLY A 190 4.61 -33.57 -2.35
N ARG A 191 4.63 -32.29 -1.99
CA ARG A 191 5.81 -31.58 -1.48
C ARG A 191 5.48 -30.67 -0.29
N GLU A 192 6.51 -30.29 0.43
CA GLU A 192 6.39 -29.29 1.49
C GLU A 192 6.03 -27.91 0.91
N ILE A 193 5.11 -27.21 1.58
CA ILE A 193 4.68 -25.84 1.25
C ILE A 193 5.21 -24.88 2.31
N GLN A 194 5.89 -23.83 1.87
CA GLN A 194 6.37 -22.78 2.75
C GLN A 194 5.32 -21.70 2.98
N THR A 195 5.39 -21.02 4.11
CA THR A 195 4.64 -19.79 4.36
C THR A 195 5.61 -18.60 4.31
N LYS A 196 5.30 -17.59 3.52
CA LYS A 196 6.18 -16.42 3.32
C LYS A 196 5.35 -15.15 3.13
N PRO A 197 5.85 -13.96 3.46
CA PRO A 197 5.20 -12.72 3.09
C PRO A 197 5.53 -12.31 1.65
N TRP A 198 4.66 -11.54 1.03
CA TRP A 198 5.00 -10.74 -0.15
C TRP A 198 5.74 -9.47 0.27
N ALA A 199 6.81 -9.13 -0.44
CA ALA A 199 7.54 -7.87 -0.22
C ALA A 199 6.81 -6.63 -0.77
N PHE A 200 5.71 -6.83 -1.51
CA PHE A 200 4.90 -5.81 -2.20
C PHE A 200 3.48 -5.79 -1.64
N ALA A 201 2.71 -4.79 -2.04
CA ALA A 201 1.31 -4.64 -1.68
C ALA A 201 0.42 -5.44 -2.66
N THR A 202 -0.74 -5.89 -2.19
CA THR A 202 -1.71 -6.66 -2.95
C THR A 202 -3.13 -6.30 -2.53
N ASP A 203 -4.12 -6.68 -3.32
CA ASP A 203 -5.55 -6.51 -2.99
C ASP A 203 -5.97 -7.18 -1.67
N THR A 204 -5.15 -8.10 -1.13
CA THR A 204 -5.40 -8.80 0.14
C THR A 204 -5.72 -7.84 1.28
N GLY A 205 -5.03 -6.68 1.31
CA GLY A 205 -5.22 -5.68 2.35
C GLY A 205 -6.62 -5.09 2.40
N HIS A 206 -7.33 -4.96 1.27
CA HIS A 206 -8.71 -4.47 1.23
C HIS A 206 -9.67 -5.45 1.90
N TYR A 207 -9.49 -6.74 1.66
CA TYR A 207 -10.32 -7.80 2.28
C TYR A 207 -9.99 -7.98 3.76
N ALA A 208 -8.70 -8.01 4.10
CA ALA A 208 -8.23 -8.17 5.48
C ALA A 208 -8.70 -7.02 6.39
N ALA A 209 -8.72 -5.79 5.89
CA ALA A 209 -9.24 -4.62 6.60
C ALA A 209 -10.75 -4.74 6.93
N LYS A 210 -11.48 -5.64 6.29
CA LYS A 210 -12.89 -5.97 6.57
C LYS A 210 -13.06 -7.24 7.41
N GLY A 211 -11.96 -7.79 7.94
CA GLY A 211 -11.99 -8.97 8.80
C GLY A 211 -12.05 -10.30 8.04
N VAL A 212 -11.89 -10.29 6.70
CA VAL A 212 -11.81 -11.52 5.91
C VAL A 212 -10.48 -12.21 6.19
N LYS A 213 -10.52 -13.53 6.41
CA LYS A 213 -9.34 -14.36 6.57
C LYS A 213 -8.70 -14.61 5.21
N CYS A 214 -7.55 -13.99 4.96
CA CYS A 214 -6.90 -13.98 3.67
C CYS A 214 -5.65 -14.87 3.65
N LEU A 215 -5.29 -15.35 2.46
CA LEU A 215 -4.00 -15.90 2.11
C LEU A 215 -3.69 -15.66 0.63
N GLY A 216 -2.44 -15.77 0.25
CA GLY A 216 -2.03 -15.78 -1.15
C GLY A 216 -1.63 -17.16 -1.60
N TYR A 217 -1.93 -17.51 -2.86
CA TYR A 217 -1.44 -18.73 -3.50
C TYR A 217 -1.51 -18.60 -5.02
N SER A 218 -0.37 -18.80 -5.71
CA SER A 218 -0.32 -18.74 -7.18
C SER A 218 0.97 -19.36 -7.72
N PRO A 219 0.95 -19.95 -8.92
CA PRO A 219 2.11 -20.63 -9.51
C PRO A 219 3.21 -19.71 -10.06
N ALA A 220 3.00 -18.40 -10.21
CA ALA A 220 3.96 -17.52 -10.86
C ALA A 220 5.22 -17.25 -10.02
N GLU A 221 6.36 -17.03 -10.71
CA GLU A 221 7.63 -16.64 -10.07
C GLU A 221 7.69 -15.13 -9.85
N ILE A 222 7.82 -14.70 -8.58
CA ILE A 222 7.86 -13.28 -8.19
C ILE A 222 8.94 -12.49 -8.95
N LYS A 223 10.12 -13.09 -9.17
CA LYS A 223 11.25 -12.44 -9.86
C LYS A 223 11.02 -12.15 -11.34
N LEU A 224 10.01 -12.76 -11.96
CA LEU A 224 9.67 -12.56 -13.36
C LEU A 224 8.56 -11.52 -13.57
N CYS A 225 7.77 -11.23 -12.54
CA CYS A 225 6.69 -10.25 -12.58
C CYS A 225 7.21 -8.87 -13.02
N HIS A 226 6.46 -8.18 -13.88
CA HIS A 226 6.81 -6.85 -14.44
C HIS A 226 8.12 -6.81 -15.26
N THR A 227 8.60 -7.95 -15.74
CA THR A 227 9.78 -8.00 -16.60
C THR A 227 9.41 -8.37 -18.05
N THR A 228 10.32 -8.14 -19.01
CA THR A 228 10.16 -8.57 -20.40
C THR A 228 10.24 -10.10 -20.56
N ARG A 229 10.54 -10.83 -19.50
CA ARG A 229 10.62 -12.30 -19.45
C ARG A 229 9.51 -12.89 -18.61
N ASP A 230 8.47 -12.10 -18.30
CA ASP A 230 7.32 -12.55 -17.53
C ASP A 230 6.70 -13.79 -18.21
N SER A 231 6.67 -14.88 -17.47
CA SER A 231 6.28 -16.19 -17.96
C SER A 231 5.98 -17.13 -16.79
N ILE A 232 5.22 -18.16 -17.05
CA ILE A 232 4.90 -19.21 -16.09
C ILE A 232 5.31 -20.57 -16.66
N ASP A 233 5.92 -21.41 -15.86
CA ASP A 233 6.20 -22.80 -16.18
C ASP A 233 4.89 -23.61 -16.16
N ILE A 234 4.67 -24.45 -17.19
CA ILE A 234 3.43 -25.25 -17.33
C ILE A 234 3.27 -26.23 -16.17
N ALA A 235 4.34 -26.91 -15.75
CA ALA A 235 4.26 -27.85 -14.65
C ALA A 235 3.95 -27.13 -13.32
N MET A 236 4.50 -25.94 -13.12
CA MET A 236 4.16 -25.09 -11.97
C MET A 236 2.69 -24.65 -12.01
N MET A 237 2.14 -24.35 -13.18
CA MET A 237 0.74 -24.01 -13.37
C MET A 237 -0.20 -25.20 -13.08
N GLU A 238 0.18 -26.39 -13.53
CA GLU A 238 -0.57 -27.62 -13.25
C GLU A 238 -0.57 -27.94 -11.74
N GLU A 239 0.59 -27.87 -11.09
CA GLU A 239 0.71 -28.03 -9.63
C GLU A 239 -0.14 -26.97 -8.89
N GLY A 240 -0.04 -25.70 -9.32
CA GLY A 240 -0.80 -24.59 -8.76
C GLY A 240 -2.32 -24.81 -8.85
N THR A 241 -2.79 -25.37 -9.95
CA THR A 241 -4.22 -25.70 -10.13
C THR A 241 -4.68 -26.74 -9.11
N VAL A 242 -3.88 -27.79 -8.90
CA VAL A 242 -4.16 -28.84 -7.91
C VAL A 242 -4.17 -28.26 -6.49
N GLY A 243 -3.16 -27.44 -6.16
CA GLY A 243 -3.08 -26.78 -4.85
C GLY A 243 -4.22 -25.79 -4.61
N TYR A 244 -4.62 -25.04 -5.64
CA TYR A 244 -5.77 -24.12 -5.54
C TYR A 244 -7.07 -24.87 -5.25
N LEU A 245 -7.29 -25.99 -5.93
CA LEU A 245 -8.47 -26.83 -5.68
C LEU A 245 -8.49 -27.36 -4.24
N ALA A 246 -7.34 -27.83 -3.73
CA ALA A 246 -7.23 -28.30 -2.36
C ALA A 246 -7.51 -27.19 -1.35
N ALA A 247 -6.96 -25.99 -1.57
CA ALA A 247 -7.19 -24.81 -0.72
C ALA A 247 -8.67 -24.42 -0.68
N VAL A 248 -9.33 -24.29 -1.85
CA VAL A 248 -10.73 -23.91 -1.94
C VAL A 248 -11.63 -24.96 -1.28
N GLN A 249 -11.41 -26.25 -1.51
CA GLN A 249 -12.17 -27.32 -0.86
C GLN A 249 -12.02 -27.30 0.66
N THR A 250 -10.82 -27.01 1.16
CA THR A 250 -10.58 -26.93 2.60
C THR A 250 -11.35 -25.77 3.21
N LEU A 251 -11.24 -24.57 2.64
CA LEU A 251 -11.88 -23.36 3.18
C LEU A 251 -13.42 -23.42 3.05
N ALA A 252 -13.94 -24.00 1.96
CA ALA A 252 -15.39 -24.15 1.76
C ALA A 252 -16.06 -25.09 2.77
N ASN A 253 -15.31 -26.00 3.39
CA ASN A 253 -15.79 -26.94 4.39
C ASN A 253 -15.53 -26.49 5.83
N GLU A 254 -14.89 -25.33 6.04
CA GLU A 254 -14.72 -24.77 7.39
C GLU A 254 -16.08 -24.36 7.98
N PRO A 255 -16.32 -24.65 9.27
CA PRO A 255 -17.52 -24.17 9.95
C PRO A 255 -17.52 -22.64 10.00
N LYS A 256 -18.69 -22.07 9.73
CA LYS A 256 -18.94 -20.62 9.81
C LYS A 256 -18.82 -20.10 11.23
#